data_80aa560bcf5daced4ef5a6a4bcf82353
#
_entry.id   80aa560bcf5daced4ef5a6a4bcf82353
#
_cell.length_a   1.000
_cell.length_b   1.000
_cell.length_c   1.000
_cell.angle_alpha   90.00
_cell.angle_beta   90.00
_cell.angle_gamma   90.00
#
_symmetry.space_group_name_H-M   'P 1'
#
loop_
_entity.id
_entity.type
_entity.pdbx_description
1 polymer ?
#
loop_
_entity_poly.entity_id
_entity_poly.type
_entity_poly.pdbx_seq_one_letter_code
_entity_poly.pdbx_strand_id
1 'polypeptide(L)'
;VADPGEVERVPLKVVPIFIDEPVVSEPIETPDAPPPAPRPKTALLGATALAAAVIAGVLQGVAIAVATGGDYLAATVLGYVSIGLAVVAVVGGVVAIILDRGRRLGIAAVVLGVLANPFVLLTLFQLVGTLTT
;
A
#
# COMPACT_ATOMS: atom_id res chain seq x y z
N VAL A 1 3.45 93.76 25.55
CA VAL A 1 4.06 92.49 26.02
C VAL A 1 3.48 91.42 25.18
N ALA A 2 4.21 90.95 24.19
CA ALA A 2 3.81 89.91 23.28
C ALA A 2 4.07 88.55 23.95
N ASP A 3 3.13 87.70 23.91
CA ASP A 3 3.19 86.30 24.37
C ASP A 3 3.90 85.45 23.33
N PRO A 4 5.10 84.94 23.65
CA PRO A 4 5.81 84.06 22.71
C PRO A 4 5.48 82.61 23.03
N GLY A 5 4.62 81.93 22.26
CA GLY A 5 4.68 80.53 22.39
C GLY A 5 3.45 79.72 22.08
N GLU A 6 2.81 80.01 21.00
CA GLU A 6 1.90 78.98 20.45
C GLU A 6 2.60 78.24 19.30
N VAL A 7 3.43 77.29 19.66
CA VAL A 7 3.98 76.35 18.69
C VAL A 7 2.84 75.41 18.25
N GLU A 8 2.28 75.72 17.12
CA GLU A 8 1.31 74.90 16.41
C GLU A 8 1.92 73.54 16.16
N ARG A 9 1.50 72.59 16.99
CA ARG A 9 1.91 71.17 16.81
C ARG A 9 1.15 70.63 15.61
N VAL A 10 1.81 70.66 14.47
CA VAL A 10 1.35 69.94 13.28
C VAL A 10 1.26 68.45 13.63
N PRO A 11 0.08 67.79 13.60
CA PRO A 11 0.00 66.40 13.85
C PRO A 11 0.71 65.63 12.74
N LEU A 12 1.81 64.98 13.09
CA LEU A 12 2.48 64.02 12.21
C LEU A 12 1.47 62.92 11.87
N LYS A 13 0.88 63.04 10.71
CA LYS A 13 0.02 61.99 10.12
C LYS A 13 0.99 60.84 9.79
N VAL A 14 1.05 59.84 10.69
CA VAL A 14 1.73 58.58 10.43
C VAL A 14 1.00 57.93 9.28
N VAL A 15 1.59 58.02 8.09
CA VAL A 15 1.15 57.23 6.94
C VAL A 15 1.57 55.79 7.22
N PRO A 16 0.62 54.85 7.36
CA PRO A 16 1.02 53.46 7.50
C PRO A 16 1.78 53.07 6.23
N ILE A 17 3.04 52.76 6.39
CA ILE A 17 3.82 52.13 5.34
C ILE A 17 3.20 50.73 5.20
N PHE A 18 2.30 50.58 4.23
CA PHE A 18 1.93 49.26 3.75
C PHE A 18 3.20 48.65 3.16
N ILE A 19 3.88 47.83 3.95
CA ILE A 19 4.84 46.89 3.42
C ILE A 19 3.98 46.04 2.49
N ASP A 20 4.17 46.18 1.18
CA ASP A 20 3.64 45.26 0.18
C ASP A 20 4.12 43.86 0.60
N GLU A 21 3.31 43.17 1.40
CA GLU A 21 3.45 41.75 1.50
C GLU A 21 3.38 41.25 0.06
N PRO A 22 4.36 40.40 -0.35
CA PRO A 22 4.30 39.82 -1.67
C PRO A 22 2.92 39.16 -1.74
N VAL A 23 2.05 39.68 -2.61
CA VAL A 23 0.78 39.04 -2.93
C VAL A 23 1.18 37.68 -3.44
N VAL A 24 1.15 36.70 -2.52
CA VAL A 24 1.16 35.29 -2.91
C VAL A 24 -0.09 35.18 -3.78
N SER A 25 0.14 35.21 -5.09
CA SER A 25 -0.91 35.00 -6.06
C SER A 25 -1.44 33.60 -5.75
N GLU A 26 -2.48 33.54 -4.92
CA GLU A 26 -3.26 32.32 -4.80
C GLU A 26 -3.60 31.93 -6.24
N PRO A 27 -3.26 30.69 -6.65
CA PRO A 27 -3.61 30.23 -7.98
C PRO A 27 -5.11 30.48 -8.11
N ILE A 28 -5.49 31.34 -9.07
CA ILE A 28 -6.90 31.58 -9.40
C ILE A 28 -7.44 30.19 -9.74
N GLU A 29 -8.07 29.54 -8.75
CA GLU A 29 -8.86 28.34 -9.00
C GLU A 29 -9.95 28.75 -9.96
N THR A 30 -9.76 28.46 -11.22
CA THR A 30 -10.81 28.61 -12.23
C THR A 30 -11.97 27.72 -11.76
N PRO A 31 -13.15 28.27 -11.45
CA PRO A 31 -14.26 27.54 -10.82
C PRO A 31 -14.77 26.35 -11.65
N ASP A 32 -14.35 26.23 -12.89
CA ASP A 32 -14.82 25.23 -13.85
C ASP A 32 -13.75 24.19 -14.25
N ALA A 33 -12.59 24.16 -13.59
CA ALA A 33 -11.64 23.08 -13.85
C ALA A 33 -12.21 21.78 -13.27
N PRO A 34 -12.55 20.77 -14.10
CA PRO A 34 -13.03 19.51 -13.58
C PRO A 34 -11.95 18.93 -12.65
N PRO A 35 -12.35 18.35 -11.49
CA PRO A 35 -11.41 17.80 -10.54
C PRO A 35 -10.49 16.83 -11.29
N PRO A 36 -9.16 16.87 -11.02
CA PRO A 36 -8.21 16.01 -11.70
C PRO A 36 -8.66 14.56 -11.56
N ALA A 37 -8.86 13.89 -12.70
CA ALA A 37 -9.31 12.51 -12.72
C ALA A 37 -8.42 11.67 -11.79
N PRO A 38 -9.00 10.85 -10.90
CA PRO A 38 -8.25 10.04 -9.97
C PRO A 38 -7.27 9.17 -10.78
N ARG A 39 -5.97 9.39 -10.58
CA ARG A 39 -4.94 8.62 -11.25
C ARG A 39 -5.19 7.14 -10.94
N PRO A 40 -5.27 6.26 -11.96
CA PRO A 40 -5.47 4.85 -11.70
C PRO A 40 -4.31 4.36 -10.83
N LYS A 41 -4.63 4.06 -9.58
CA LYS A 41 -3.66 3.41 -8.67
C LYS A 41 -3.38 2.06 -9.31
N THR A 42 -2.19 1.89 -9.86
CA THR A 42 -1.80 0.67 -10.56
C THR A 42 -1.87 -0.51 -9.58
N ALA A 43 -2.92 -1.31 -9.70
CA ALA A 43 -3.13 -2.52 -8.91
C ALA A 43 -2.15 -3.66 -9.30
N LEU A 44 -1.17 -3.35 -10.16
CA LEU A 44 -0.21 -4.30 -10.71
C LEU A 44 0.53 -5.08 -9.62
N LEU A 45 0.99 -4.41 -8.55
CA LEU A 45 1.70 -5.07 -7.46
C LEU A 45 0.84 -6.10 -6.73
N GLY A 46 -0.42 -5.77 -6.45
CA GLY A 46 -1.35 -6.73 -5.84
C GLY A 46 -1.70 -7.88 -6.78
N ALA A 47 -1.85 -7.59 -8.08
CA ALA A 47 -2.16 -8.59 -9.09
C ALA A 47 -0.99 -9.57 -9.30
N THR A 48 0.26 -9.10 -9.35
CA THR A 48 1.44 -9.97 -9.47
C THR A 48 1.63 -10.84 -8.24
N ALA A 49 1.43 -10.29 -7.04
CA ALA A 49 1.48 -11.06 -5.80
C ALA A 49 0.39 -12.14 -5.77
N LEU A 50 -0.83 -11.83 -6.20
CA LEU A 50 -1.91 -12.80 -6.29
C LEU A 50 -1.61 -13.89 -7.32
N ALA A 51 -1.11 -13.53 -8.50
CA ALA A 51 -0.71 -14.50 -9.51
C ALA A 51 0.38 -15.45 -8.98
N ALA A 52 1.38 -14.93 -8.28
CA ALA A 52 2.42 -15.75 -7.64
C ALA A 52 1.83 -16.71 -6.60
N ALA A 53 0.86 -16.27 -5.78
CA ALA A 53 0.19 -17.11 -4.80
C ALA A 53 -0.61 -18.25 -5.46
N VAL A 54 -1.32 -17.96 -6.55
CA VAL A 54 -2.09 -18.97 -7.30
C VAL A 54 -1.13 -20.00 -7.93
N ILE A 55 -0.05 -19.55 -8.56
CA ILE A 55 0.95 -20.43 -9.16
C ILE A 55 1.59 -21.31 -8.07
N ALA A 56 1.93 -20.75 -6.91
CA ALA A 56 2.45 -21.52 -5.79
C ALA A 56 1.48 -22.63 -5.35
N GLY A 57 0.19 -22.32 -5.23
CA GLY A 57 -0.84 -23.31 -4.89
C GLY A 57 -0.97 -24.43 -5.93
N VAL A 58 -0.94 -24.10 -7.21
CA VAL A 58 -0.98 -25.10 -8.30
C VAL A 58 0.25 -25.99 -8.27
N LEU A 59 1.46 -25.39 -8.13
CA LEU A 59 2.72 -26.14 -8.02
C LEU A 59 2.71 -27.08 -6.81
N GLN A 60 2.14 -26.65 -5.68
CA GLN A 60 2.00 -27.49 -4.50
C GLN A 60 1.07 -28.70 -4.77
N GLY A 61 -0.05 -28.48 -5.45
CA GLY A 61 -0.95 -29.56 -5.86
C GLY A 61 -0.27 -30.56 -6.79
N VAL A 62 0.50 -30.07 -7.77
CA VAL A 62 1.30 -30.91 -8.68
C VAL A 62 2.37 -31.68 -7.93
N ALA A 63 3.06 -31.04 -6.98
CA ALA A 63 4.08 -31.73 -6.16
C ALA A 63 3.49 -32.91 -5.38
N ILE A 64 2.29 -32.73 -4.80
CA ILE A 64 1.58 -33.80 -4.11
C ILE A 64 1.22 -34.93 -5.09
N ALA A 65 0.68 -34.60 -6.26
CA ALA A 65 0.32 -35.60 -7.27
C ALA A 65 1.54 -36.40 -7.77
N VAL A 66 2.68 -35.73 -7.98
CA VAL A 66 3.94 -36.37 -8.39
C VAL A 66 4.49 -37.26 -7.27
N ALA A 67 4.41 -36.82 -6.01
CA ALA A 67 4.79 -37.63 -4.85
C ALA A 67 3.96 -38.90 -4.74
N THR A 68 2.65 -38.83 -4.97
CA THR A 68 1.78 -40.02 -4.96
C THR A 68 2.08 -40.97 -6.11
N GLY A 69 2.65 -40.47 -7.22
CA GLY A 69 3.15 -41.28 -8.34
C GLY A 69 4.52 -41.93 -8.09
N GLY A 70 5.16 -41.69 -6.94
CA GLY A 70 6.41 -42.30 -6.52
C GLY A 70 7.69 -41.54 -6.92
N ASP A 71 7.56 -40.42 -7.64
CA ASP A 71 8.72 -39.58 -7.97
C ASP A 71 8.97 -38.50 -6.89
N TYR A 72 9.56 -38.97 -5.79
CA TYR A 72 9.84 -38.13 -4.64
C TYR A 72 10.86 -37.02 -4.91
N LEU A 73 11.78 -37.21 -5.85
CA LEU A 73 12.79 -36.20 -6.16
C LEU A 73 12.19 -35.02 -6.88
N ALA A 74 11.39 -35.27 -7.91
CA ALA A 74 10.67 -34.21 -8.61
C ALA A 74 9.65 -33.49 -7.69
N ALA A 75 8.94 -34.25 -6.85
CA ALA A 75 7.99 -33.71 -5.87
C ALA A 75 8.70 -32.76 -4.86
N THR A 76 9.90 -33.14 -4.40
CA THR A 76 10.68 -32.33 -3.46
C THR A 76 11.13 -31.01 -4.09
N VAL A 77 11.63 -31.06 -5.33
CA VAL A 77 12.04 -29.84 -6.06
C VAL A 77 10.84 -28.91 -6.28
N LEU A 78 9.70 -29.44 -6.74
CA LEU A 78 8.45 -28.67 -6.92
C LEU A 78 7.97 -28.06 -5.60
N GLY A 79 8.08 -28.80 -4.49
CA GLY A 79 7.73 -28.32 -3.16
C GLY A 79 8.57 -27.13 -2.72
N TYR A 80 9.90 -27.18 -2.90
CA TYR A 80 10.78 -26.05 -2.58
C TYR A 80 10.50 -24.82 -3.45
N VAL A 81 10.25 -25.01 -4.74
CA VAL A 81 9.88 -23.92 -5.65
C VAL A 81 8.56 -23.28 -5.23
N SER A 82 7.57 -24.11 -4.86
CA SER A 82 6.27 -23.64 -4.37
C SER A 82 6.41 -22.82 -3.09
N ILE A 83 7.23 -23.28 -2.12
CA ILE A 83 7.48 -22.53 -0.87
C ILE A 83 8.15 -21.19 -1.17
N GLY A 84 9.17 -21.16 -2.03
CA GLY A 84 9.83 -19.92 -2.44
C GLY A 84 8.84 -18.93 -3.06
N LEU A 85 7.97 -19.41 -3.95
CA LEU A 85 6.95 -18.57 -4.60
C LEU A 85 5.90 -18.08 -3.61
N ALA A 86 5.51 -18.91 -2.65
CA ALA A 86 4.57 -18.51 -1.57
C ALA A 86 5.15 -17.39 -0.70
N VAL A 87 6.44 -17.45 -0.36
CA VAL A 87 7.13 -16.37 0.37
C VAL A 87 7.13 -15.07 -0.43
N VAL A 88 7.45 -15.14 -1.72
CA VAL A 88 7.42 -13.96 -2.62
C VAL A 88 6.00 -13.39 -2.70
N ALA A 89 4.98 -14.23 -2.80
CA ALA A 89 3.58 -13.82 -2.82
C ALA A 89 3.16 -13.11 -1.54
N VAL A 90 3.55 -13.62 -0.37
CA VAL A 90 3.26 -13.01 0.93
C VAL A 90 3.96 -11.66 1.07
N VAL A 91 5.26 -11.59 0.78
CA VAL A 91 6.03 -10.33 0.86
C VAL A 91 5.48 -9.30 -0.12
N GLY A 92 5.25 -9.70 -1.38
CA GLY A 92 4.65 -8.82 -2.39
C GLY A 92 3.23 -8.35 -2.02
N GLY A 93 2.43 -9.24 -1.42
CA GLY A 93 1.09 -8.92 -0.91
C GLY A 93 1.14 -7.89 0.23
N VAL A 94 2.05 -8.07 1.19
CA VAL A 94 2.26 -7.11 2.30
C VAL A 94 2.70 -5.74 1.75
N VAL A 95 3.65 -5.71 0.82
CA VAL A 95 4.10 -4.47 0.18
C VAL A 95 2.95 -3.79 -0.56
N ALA A 96 2.11 -4.55 -1.28
CA ALA A 96 0.94 -4.01 -1.96
C ALA A 96 -0.09 -3.40 -0.99
N ILE A 97 -0.24 -3.97 0.21
CA ILE A 97 -1.10 -3.45 1.28
C ILE A 97 -0.55 -2.13 1.82
N ILE A 98 0.75 -2.07 2.13
CA ILE A 98 1.41 -0.89 2.69
C ILE A 98 1.38 0.28 1.71
N LEU A 99 1.62 0.02 0.42
CA LEU A 99 1.59 1.06 -0.61
C LEU A 99 0.17 1.46 -1.05
N ASP A 100 -0.86 0.82 -0.51
CA ASP A 100 -2.28 1.01 -0.90
C ASP A 100 -2.52 0.83 -2.42
N ARG A 101 -1.68 0.02 -3.06
CA ARG A 101 -1.73 -0.31 -4.48
C ARG A 101 -2.34 -1.69 -4.69
N GLY A 102 -3.68 -1.74 -4.71
CA GLY A 102 -4.40 -3.00 -4.84
C GLY A 102 -4.53 -3.77 -3.52
N ARG A 103 -4.79 -3.08 -2.42
CA ARG A 103 -4.91 -3.62 -1.06
C ARG A 103 -5.76 -4.89 -0.98
N ARG A 104 -6.90 -4.95 -1.69
CA ARG A 104 -7.78 -6.14 -1.70
C ARG A 104 -7.08 -7.35 -2.31
N LEU A 105 -6.35 -7.16 -3.42
CA LEU A 105 -5.58 -8.21 -4.07
C LEU A 105 -4.37 -8.63 -3.23
N GLY A 106 -3.71 -7.67 -2.56
CA GLY A 106 -2.63 -7.93 -1.62
C GLY A 106 -3.07 -8.80 -0.44
N ILE A 107 -4.24 -8.51 0.16
CA ILE A 107 -4.82 -9.32 1.24
C ILE A 107 -5.11 -10.74 0.73
N ALA A 108 -5.72 -10.88 -0.43
CA ALA A 108 -5.99 -12.19 -1.03
C ALA A 108 -4.70 -12.98 -1.29
N ALA A 109 -3.64 -12.30 -1.79
CA ALA A 109 -2.34 -12.92 -2.01
C ALA A 109 -1.69 -13.43 -0.72
N VAL A 110 -1.76 -12.64 0.36
CA VAL A 110 -1.23 -13.04 1.68
C VAL A 110 -2.00 -14.25 2.22
N VAL A 111 -3.33 -14.20 2.19
CA VAL A 111 -4.17 -15.30 2.67
C VAL A 111 -3.90 -16.59 1.89
N LEU A 112 -3.89 -16.52 0.54
CA LEU A 112 -3.60 -17.68 -0.30
C LEU A 112 -2.16 -18.18 -0.11
N GLY A 113 -1.17 -17.29 0.00
CA GLY A 113 0.22 -17.67 0.22
C GLY A 113 0.44 -18.35 1.56
N VAL A 114 -0.26 -17.91 2.61
CA VAL A 114 -0.22 -18.56 3.93
C VAL A 114 -0.93 -19.92 3.88
N LEU A 115 -2.11 -20.01 3.26
CA LEU A 115 -2.84 -21.27 3.12
C LEU A 115 -2.13 -22.29 2.21
N ALA A 116 -1.37 -21.83 1.22
CA ALA A 116 -0.54 -22.71 0.38
C ALA A 116 0.68 -23.28 1.12
N ASN A 117 0.98 -22.80 2.33
CA ASN A 117 2.09 -23.32 3.12
C ASN A 117 1.70 -24.67 3.76
N PRO A 118 2.43 -25.76 3.44
CA PRO A 118 2.10 -27.10 3.96
C PRO A 118 2.16 -27.19 5.48
N PHE A 119 3.02 -26.42 6.15
CA PHE A 119 3.07 -26.36 7.61
C PHE A 119 1.80 -25.76 8.22
N VAL A 120 1.24 -24.72 7.60
CA VAL A 120 0.00 -24.08 8.06
C VAL A 120 -1.17 -25.06 7.90
N LEU A 121 -1.24 -25.76 6.76
CA LEU A 121 -2.25 -26.78 6.52
C LEU A 121 -2.18 -27.91 7.54
N LEU A 122 -0.98 -28.46 7.81
CA LEU A 122 -0.80 -29.50 8.81
C LEU A 122 -1.22 -29.05 10.21
N THR A 123 -0.83 -27.84 10.60
CA THR A 123 -1.22 -27.26 11.92
C THR A 123 -2.74 -27.08 11.99
N LEU A 124 -3.36 -26.61 10.91
CA LEU A 124 -4.81 -26.42 10.84
C LEU A 124 -5.54 -27.76 10.96
N PHE A 125 -5.08 -28.79 10.24
CA PHE A 125 -5.66 -30.13 10.32
C PHE A 125 -5.50 -30.75 11.70
N GLN A 126 -4.34 -30.57 12.35
CA GLN A 126 -4.14 -31.01 13.74
C GLN A 126 -5.10 -30.30 14.69
N LEU A 127 -5.26 -28.98 14.54
CA LEU A 127 -6.17 -28.20 15.36
C LEU A 127 -7.62 -28.66 15.21
N VAL A 128 -8.07 -28.86 13.96
CA VAL A 128 -9.43 -29.35 13.68
C VAL A 128 -9.60 -30.77 14.23
N GLY A 129 -8.61 -31.64 14.08
CA GLY A 129 -8.65 -33.00 14.61
C GLY A 129 -8.81 -33.03 16.13
N THR A 130 -8.15 -32.12 16.87
CA THR A 130 -8.27 -32.01 18.33
C THR A 130 -9.61 -31.43 18.78
N LEU A 131 -10.31 -30.69 17.93
CA LEU A 131 -11.63 -30.13 18.26
C LEU A 131 -12.79 -31.08 17.97
N THR A 132 -12.54 -32.17 17.23
CA THR A 132 -13.55 -33.17 16.84
C THR A 132 -13.49 -34.47 17.66
N THR A 133 -12.53 -34.55 18.58
CA THR A 133 -12.40 -35.63 19.57
C THR A 133 -12.93 -35.21 20.92
#